data_e189731bc0a9b0a2bc9ddc1965c765dc
#
_entry.id   e189731bc0a9b0a2bc9ddc1965c765dc
#
_cell.length_a   1.000
_cell.length_b   1.000
_cell.length_c   1.000
_cell.angle_alpha   90.00
_cell.angle_beta   90.00
_cell.angle_gamma   90.00
#
_symmetry.space_group_name_H-M   'P 1'
#
loop_
_entity.id
_entity.type
_entity.pdbx_description
1 polymer ?
#
loop_
_entity_poly.entity_id
_entity_poly.type
_entity_poly.pdbx_seq_one_letter_code
_entity_poly.pdbx_strand_id
1 'polypeptide(L)'
;MQPSAAHASSTVEIPEHGDVPRHVAIIMDGNGRWAKQRRRPRIAGHKRGVEAVRATVKSCAERGVAYLTLFAFSSENWRRPPDEVALLMQLFIAALENEVQKLHANGIRLKVIGERSRFDRKIQSLIAEGERLTAANAGLTLTIAANYGGRWDILQALSRLAHDRPEALAGALSEEALTPYLAMSYAPEPDLFIRTGGEQRVSNFLLWQMAYTELHFTDTLWPDFDVAALDAAFAWYRERERRFGRTSEQLEEASQHAGRRTPLPVPSDA
;
A
#
# COMPACT_ATOMS: atom_id res chain seq x y z
N MET A 1 -18.67 42.70 15.04
CA MET A 1 -17.90 41.71 15.83
C MET A 1 -18.30 40.35 15.30
N GLN A 2 -17.48 39.74 14.44
CA GLN A 2 -17.66 38.37 13.96
C GLN A 2 -16.83 37.45 14.86
N PRO A 3 -17.37 36.28 15.28
CA PRO A 3 -16.58 35.31 16.02
C PRO A 3 -15.62 34.60 15.08
N SER A 4 -14.33 34.61 15.45
CA SER A 4 -13.25 33.89 14.83
C SER A 4 -13.56 32.37 14.82
N ALA A 5 -13.61 31.77 13.64
CA ALA A 5 -13.63 30.33 13.49
C ALA A 5 -12.30 29.75 13.99
N ALA A 6 -12.35 29.08 15.12
CA ALA A 6 -11.23 28.28 15.61
C ALA A 6 -10.99 27.14 14.63
N HIS A 7 -9.84 27.17 13.94
CA HIS A 7 -9.34 26.02 13.18
C HIS A 7 -9.09 24.88 14.18
N ALA A 8 -9.89 23.85 14.12
CA ALA A 8 -9.61 22.60 14.79
C ALA A 8 -8.33 22.02 14.15
N SER A 9 -7.21 22.15 14.85
CA SER A 9 -5.95 21.50 14.49
C SER A 9 -6.15 20.00 14.67
N SER A 10 -6.31 19.25 13.57
CA SER A 10 -6.22 17.80 13.60
C SER A 10 -4.81 17.44 14.05
N THR A 11 -4.68 16.95 15.27
CA THR A 11 -3.44 16.36 15.76
C THR A 11 -3.21 15.04 15.00
N VAL A 12 -2.46 15.13 13.89
CA VAL A 12 -1.89 13.94 13.25
C VAL A 12 -0.95 13.32 14.30
N GLU A 13 -1.34 12.17 14.85
CA GLU A 13 -0.42 11.37 15.68
C GLU A 13 0.78 11.01 14.83
N ILE A 14 1.98 11.44 15.25
CA ILE A 14 3.22 11.06 14.59
C ILE A 14 3.46 9.60 14.95
N PRO A 15 3.48 8.67 13.99
CA PRO A 15 3.91 7.30 14.27
C PRO A 15 5.35 7.35 14.80
N GLU A 16 5.63 6.67 15.90
CA GLU A 16 7.02 6.50 16.35
C GLU A 16 7.85 5.93 15.21
N HIS A 17 9.00 6.54 14.94
CA HIS A 17 9.94 6.11 13.91
C HIS A 17 10.48 4.72 14.30
N GLY A 18 9.87 3.67 13.77
CA GLY A 18 10.45 2.34 13.78
C GLY A 18 11.53 2.23 12.68
N ASP A 19 12.57 1.44 12.92
CA ASP A 19 13.62 1.15 11.94
C ASP A 19 13.09 0.49 10.64
N VAL A 20 11.84 0.03 10.66
CA VAL A 20 11.15 -0.64 9.56
C VAL A 20 9.84 0.11 9.24
N PRO A 21 9.57 0.42 7.97
CA PRO A 21 8.31 1.04 7.58
C PRO A 21 7.13 0.14 7.96
N ARG A 22 6.10 0.70 8.59
CA ARG A 22 4.88 -0.03 8.96
C ARG A 22 4.08 -0.46 7.73
N HIS A 23 4.04 0.40 6.70
CA HIS A 23 3.35 0.16 5.44
C HIS A 23 4.26 0.47 4.25
N VAL A 24 4.47 -0.54 3.40
CA VAL A 24 5.25 -0.44 2.16
C VAL A 24 4.33 -0.56 0.96
N ALA A 25 4.42 0.37 0.00
CA ALA A 25 3.69 0.35 -1.26
C ALA A 25 4.67 0.19 -2.44
N ILE A 26 4.42 -0.75 -3.36
CA ILE A 26 5.37 -1.06 -4.43
C ILE A 26 4.71 -1.04 -5.81
N ILE A 27 5.29 -0.28 -6.75
CA ILE A 27 5.06 -0.43 -8.19
C ILE A 27 6.10 -1.37 -8.77
N MET A 28 5.64 -2.52 -9.24
CA MET A 28 6.44 -3.64 -9.76
C MET A 28 6.73 -3.47 -11.26
N ASP A 29 7.59 -2.48 -11.60
CA ASP A 29 7.92 -2.16 -12.99
C ASP A 29 9.20 -2.83 -13.47
N GLY A 30 9.27 -3.11 -14.78
CA GLY A 30 10.46 -3.66 -15.44
C GLY A 30 10.34 -5.07 -15.97
N ASN A 31 9.24 -5.81 -15.74
CA ASN A 31 9.06 -7.20 -16.20
C ASN A 31 9.33 -7.37 -17.71
N GLY A 32 8.76 -6.50 -18.54
CA GLY A 32 8.94 -6.57 -20.00
C GLY A 32 10.36 -6.22 -20.44
N ARG A 33 10.99 -5.23 -19.81
CA ARG A 33 12.39 -4.81 -20.08
C ARG A 33 13.34 -5.92 -19.69
N TRP A 34 13.14 -6.55 -18.56
CA TRP A 34 13.92 -7.70 -18.09
C TRP A 34 13.91 -8.84 -19.10
N ALA A 35 12.74 -9.21 -19.62
CA ALA A 35 12.60 -10.25 -20.63
C ALA A 35 13.33 -9.86 -21.94
N LYS A 36 13.14 -8.61 -22.41
CA LYS A 36 13.78 -8.09 -23.62
C LYS A 36 15.30 -8.12 -23.53
N GLN A 37 15.90 -7.70 -22.41
CA GLN A 37 17.35 -7.73 -22.18
C GLN A 37 17.91 -9.14 -22.28
N ARG A 38 17.11 -10.16 -21.90
CA ARG A 38 17.49 -11.58 -21.91
C ARG A 38 17.01 -12.32 -23.16
N ARG A 39 16.52 -11.60 -24.18
CA ARG A 39 15.97 -12.17 -25.42
C ARG A 39 14.88 -13.22 -25.15
N ARG A 40 14.05 -12.99 -24.13
CA ARG A 40 12.94 -13.87 -23.71
C ARG A 40 11.59 -13.22 -24.05
N PRO A 41 10.53 -14.01 -24.24
CA PRO A 41 9.16 -13.48 -24.35
C PRO A 41 8.76 -12.71 -23.08
N ARG A 42 7.93 -11.68 -23.22
CA ARG A 42 7.48 -10.84 -22.08
C ARG A 42 6.90 -11.65 -20.92
N ILE A 43 6.22 -12.77 -21.22
CA ILE A 43 5.69 -13.70 -20.22
C ILE A 43 6.75 -14.21 -19.25
N ALA A 44 7.98 -14.43 -19.72
CA ALA A 44 9.06 -14.92 -18.86
C ALA A 44 9.41 -13.89 -17.76
N GLY A 45 9.34 -12.58 -18.09
CA GLY A 45 9.54 -11.53 -17.11
C GLY A 45 8.42 -11.50 -16.07
N HIS A 46 7.15 -11.63 -16.49
CA HIS A 46 6.03 -11.67 -15.56
C HIS A 46 6.07 -12.92 -14.65
N LYS A 47 6.38 -14.10 -15.18
CA LYS A 47 6.56 -15.32 -14.37
C LYS A 47 7.68 -15.16 -13.33
N ARG A 48 8.84 -14.62 -13.73
CA ARG A 48 9.94 -14.32 -12.80
C ARG A 48 9.53 -13.25 -11.78
N GLY A 49 8.71 -12.27 -12.19
CA GLY A 49 8.17 -11.24 -11.30
C GLY A 49 7.29 -11.83 -10.19
N VAL A 50 6.57 -12.94 -10.42
CA VAL A 50 5.81 -13.64 -9.35
C VAL A 50 6.74 -14.21 -8.28
N GLU A 51 7.92 -14.69 -8.66
CA GLU A 51 8.93 -15.16 -7.70
C GLU A 51 9.46 -14.01 -6.84
N ALA A 52 9.68 -12.83 -7.45
CA ALA A 52 10.06 -11.62 -6.72
C ALA A 52 8.95 -11.19 -5.74
N VAL A 53 7.66 -11.30 -6.12
CA VAL A 53 6.53 -11.06 -5.19
C VAL A 53 6.64 -11.97 -3.97
N ARG A 54 6.84 -13.29 -4.15
CA ARG A 54 6.96 -14.24 -3.03
C ARG A 54 8.11 -13.88 -2.10
N ALA A 55 9.28 -13.57 -2.66
CA ALA A 55 10.46 -13.17 -1.89
C ALA A 55 10.20 -11.87 -1.09
N THR A 56 9.60 -10.86 -1.73
CA THR A 56 9.27 -9.58 -1.10
C THR A 56 8.25 -9.75 0.02
N VAL A 57 7.15 -10.49 -0.21
CA VAL A 57 6.12 -10.76 0.82
C VAL A 57 6.73 -11.45 2.03
N LYS A 58 7.52 -12.50 1.81
CA LYS A 58 8.22 -13.22 2.87
C LYS A 58 9.15 -12.28 3.65
N SER A 59 10.00 -11.54 2.94
CA SER A 59 10.97 -10.63 3.56
C SER A 59 10.32 -9.49 4.34
N CYS A 60 9.21 -8.93 3.85
CA CYS A 60 8.43 -7.92 4.58
C CYS A 60 7.82 -8.52 5.86
N ALA A 61 7.23 -9.71 5.79
CA ALA A 61 6.65 -10.39 6.96
C ALA A 61 7.72 -10.69 8.03
N GLU A 62 8.88 -11.21 7.63
CA GLU A 62 10.01 -11.53 8.53
C GLU A 62 10.60 -10.28 9.21
N ARG A 63 10.48 -9.09 8.58
CA ARG A 63 10.95 -7.81 9.13
C ARG A 63 9.91 -7.06 9.93
N GLY A 64 8.71 -7.63 10.09
CA GLY A 64 7.65 -7.00 10.88
C GLY A 64 6.88 -5.89 10.17
N VAL A 65 6.97 -5.79 8.83
CA VAL A 65 6.10 -4.90 8.05
C VAL A 65 4.64 -5.32 8.26
N ALA A 66 3.79 -4.38 8.68
CA ALA A 66 2.41 -4.69 8.98
C ALA A 66 1.52 -4.69 7.73
N TYR A 67 1.82 -3.83 6.75
CA TYR A 67 1.06 -3.68 5.51
C TYR A 67 2.00 -3.64 4.31
N LEU A 68 1.68 -4.42 3.28
CA LEU A 68 2.38 -4.41 1.99
C LEU A 68 1.35 -4.27 0.89
N THR A 69 1.44 -3.19 0.10
CA THR A 69 0.54 -2.96 -1.04
C THR A 69 1.31 -3.05 -2.36
N LEU A 70 0.89 -3.99 -3.21
CA LEU A 70 1.52 -4.26 -4.51
C LEU A 70 0.62 -3.81 -5.66
N PHE A 71 1.14 -2.99 -6.58
CA PHE A 71 0.44 -2.55 -7.78
C PHE A 71 0.58 -3.59 -8.88
N ALA A 72 -0.37 -4.54 -8.92
CA ALA A 72 -0.33 -5.67 -9.85
C ALA A 72 -0.90 -5.35 -11.23
N PHE A 73 -1.99 -4.54 -11.30
CA PHE A 73 -2.65 -4.18 -12.54
C PHE A 73 -3.37 -2.83 -12.42
N SER A 74 -2.95 -1.84 -13.20
CA SER A 74 -3.60 -0.53 -13.20
C SER A 74 -4.83 -0.50 -14.12
N SER A 75 -5.75 0.44 -13.87
CA SER A 75 -6.90 0.69 -14.77
C SER A 75 -6.48 1.01 -16.20
N GLU A 76 -5.31 1.58 -16.42
CA GLU A 76 -4.75 1.91 -17.72
C GLU A 76 -4.22 0.66 -18.47
N ASN A 77 -3.90 -0.41 -17.77
CA ASN A 77 -3.33 -1.63 -18.36
C ASN A 77 -4.31 -2.37 -19.30
N TRP A 78 -5.62 -2.11 -19.19
CA TRP A 78 -6.60 -2.60 -20.16
C TRP A 78 -6.37 -2.10 -21.60
N ARG A 79 -5.57 -1.04 -21.78
CA ARG A 79 -5.19 -0.51 -23.10
C ARG A 79 -4.03 -1.27 -23.74
N ARG A 80 -3.44 -2.24 -23.04
CA ARG A 80 -2.38 -3.10 -23.59
C ARG A 80 -2.92 -4.05 -24.65
N PRO A 81 -2.06 -4.66 -25.46
CA PRO A 81 -2.49 -5.69 -26.42
C PRO A 81 -3.35 -6.77 -25.74
N PRO A 82 -4.46 -7.21 -26.36
CA PRO A 82 -5.39 -8.17 -25.75
C PRO A 82 -4.72 -9.46 -25.24
N ASP A 83 -3.75 -9.99 -25.98
CA ASP A 83 -3.01 -11.20 -25.60
C ASP A 83 -2.18 -10.98 -24.32
N GLU A 84 -1.62 -9.79 -24.13
CA GLU A 84 -0.89 -9.45 -22.90
C GLU A 84 -1.85 -9.32 -21.72
N VAL A 85 -3.02 -8.70 -21.91
CA VAL A 85 -4.05 -8.60 -20.87
C VAL A 85 -4.56 -9.98 -20.48
N ALA A 86 -4.91 -10.83 -21.45
CA ALA A 86 -5.36 -12.21 -21.19
C ALA A 86 -4.33 -12.99 -20.39
N LEU A 87 -3.05 -12.86 -20.75
CA LEU A 87 -1.95 -13.49 -20.04
C LEU A 87 -1.84 -13.00 -18.59
N LEU A 88 -1.93 -11.68 -18.34
CA LEU A 88 -1.87 -11.13 -16.98
C LEU A 88 -3.04 -11.63 -16.14
N MET A 89 -4.24 -11.77 -16.72
CA MET A 89 -5.39 -12.35 -16.03
C MET A 89 -5.17 -13.83 -15.68
N GLN A 90 -4.59 -14.63 -16.58
CA GLN A 90 -4.23 -16.03 -16.30
C GLN A 90 -3.19 -16.13 -15.17
N LEU A 91 -2.17 -15.26 -15.14
CA LEU A 91 -1.19 -15.23 -14.07
C LEU A 91 -1.83 -14.82 -12.74
N PHE A 92 -2.80 -13.91 -12.76
CA PHE A 92 -3.52 -13.49 -11.57
C PHE A 92 -4.40 -14.62 -11.02
N ILE A 93 -5.13 -15.33 -11.88
CA ILE A 93 -5.87 -16.55 -11.50
C ILE A 93 -4.94 -17.57 -10.86
N ALA A 94 -3.83 -17.91 -11.53
CA ALA A 94 -2.88 -18.88 -11.03
C ALA A 94 -2.26 -18.46 -9.69
N ALA A 95 -2.01 -17.16 -9.48
CA ALA A 95 -1.53 -16.66 -8.20
C ALA A 95 -2.59 -16.82 -7.10
N LEU A 96 -3.86 -16.47 -7.35
CA LEU A 96 -4.94 -16.67 -6.40
C LEU A 96 -5.13 -18.15 -6.04
N GLU A 97 -5.12 -19.05 -7.04
CA GLU A 97 -5.30 -20.49 -6.83
C GLU A 97 -4.14 -21.13 -6.03
N ASN A 98 -2.88 -20.72 -6.27
CA ASN A 98 -1.71 -21.39 -5.73
C ASN A 98 -1.11 -20.73 -4.49
N GLU A 99 -1.34 -19.43 -4.26
CA GLU A 99 -0.65 -18.70 -3.19
C GLU A 99 -1.56 -18.45 -1.97
N VAL A 100 -2.89 -18.38 -2.12
CA VAL A 100 -3.80 -18.02 -1.03
C VAL A 100 -3.67 -18.96 0.17
N GLN A 101 -3.59 -20.29 -0.06
CA GLN A 101 -3.38 -21.27 1.01
C GLN A 101 -2.06 -21.06 1.75
N LYS A 102 -1.00 -20.70 1.02
CA LYS A 102 0.32 -20.42 1.61
C LYS A 102 0.30 -19.13 2.42
N LEU A 103 -0.41 -18.09 1.93
CA LEU A 103 -0.63 -16.86 2.69
C LEU A 103 -1.33 -17.17 4.01
N HIS A 104 -2.40 -17.97 3.96
CA HIS A 104 -3.13 -18.38 5.17
C HIS A 104 -2.25 -19.15 6.15
N ALA A 105 -1.50 -20.14 5.66
CA ALA A 105 -0.58 -20.94 6.49
C ALA A 105 0.53 -20.11 7.16
N ASN A 106 0.90 -18.97 6.56
CA ASN A 106 1.88 -18.03 7.11
C ASN A 106 1.25 -16.85 7.89
N GLY A 107 -0.04 -16.91 8.21
CA GLY A 107 -0.72 -15.88 8.99
C GLY A 107 -0.89 -14.53 8.24
N ILE A 108 -0.72 -14.50 6.92
CA ILE A 108 -0.83 -13.30 6.08
C ILE A 108 -2.28 -13.08 5.68
N ARG A 109 -2.80 -11.86 5.88
CA ARG A 109 -4.14 -11.46 5.45
C ARG A 109 -4.08 -10.92 4.03
N LEU A 110 -4.93 -11.45 3.13
CA LEU A 110 -5.09 -10.95 1.77
C LEU A 110 -6.19 -9.90 1.70
N LYS A 111 -5.91 -8.82 0.99
CA LYS A 111 -6.87 -7.82 0.52
C LYS A 111 -6.66 -7.56 -0.97
N VAL A 112 -7.73 -7.31 -1.70
CA VAL A 112 -7.66 -6.89 -3.11
C VAL A 112 -8.45 -5.60 -3.27
N ILE A 113 -7.83 -4.57 -3.80
CA ILE A 113 -8.47 -3.26 -4.07
C ILE A 113 -8.51 -2.97 -5.57
N GLY A 114 -9.48 -2.16 -5.99
CA GLY A 114 -9.72 -1.80 -7.38
C GLY A 114 -11.13 -2.14 -7.86
N GLU A 115 -11.44 -1.81 -9.10
CA GLU A 115 -12.75 -2.04 -9.74
C GLU A 115 -12.91 -3.52 -10.10
N ARG A 116 -13.50 -4.30 -9.20
CA ARG A 116 -13.62 -5.77 -9.31
C ARG A 116 -14.64 -6.21 -10.36
N SER A 117 -15.65 -5.38 -10.67
CA SER A 117 -16.74 -5.73 -11.59
C SER A 117 -16.27 -6.00 -13.02
N ARG A 118 -15.09 -5.47 -13.42
CA ARG A 118 -14.47 -5.72 -14.72
C ARG A 118 -13.80 -7.07 -14.88
N PHE A 119 -13.53 -7.76 -13.78
CA PHE A 119 -12.99 -9.12 -13.84
C PHE A 119 -14.08 -10.14 -14.15
N ASP A 120 -13.69 -11.26 -14.74
CA ASP A 120 -14.60 -12.39 -14.90
C ASP A 120 -15.05 -12.95 -13.53
N ARG A 121 -16.16 -13.72 -13.56
CA ARG A 121 -16.74 -14.28 -12.34
C ARG A 121 -15.78 -15.19 -11.57
N LYS A 122 -14.89 -15.90 -12.29
CA LYS A 122 -13.90 -16.78 -11.65
C LYS A 122 -12.93 -15.98 -10.81
N ILE A 123 -12.36 -14.89 -11.34
CA ILE A 123 -11.44 -14.01 -10.59
C ILE A 123 -12.17 -13.40 -9.38
N GLN A 124 -13.39 -12.91 -9.57
CA GLN A 124 -14.17 -12.31 -8.47
C GLN A 124 -14.41 -13.33 -7.34
N SER A 125 -14.75 -14.58 -7.68
CA SER A 125 -14.96 -15.64 -6.70
C SER A 125 -13.67 -16.01 -5.96
N LEU A 126 -12.55 -16.17 -6.68
CA LEU A 126 -11.25 -16.48 -6.07
C LEU A 126 -10.77 -15.36 -5.13
N ILE A 127 -11.00 -14.10 -5.47
CA ILE A 127 -10.70 -12.96 -4.60
C ILE A 127 -11.53 -13.05 -3.31
N ALA A 128 -12.85 -13.23 -3.44
CA ALA A 128 -13.76 -13.29 -2.30
C ALA A 128 -13.41 -14.46 -1.37
N GLU A 129 -13.10 -15.63 -1.93
CA GLU A 129 -12.69 -16.80 -1.17
C GLU A 129 -11.35 -16.58 -0.47
N GLY A 130 -10.35 -16.02 -1.15
CA GLY A 130 -9.03 -15.73 -0.58
C GLY A 130 -9.11 -14.72 0.56
N GLU A 131 -9.86 -13.64 0.40
CA GLU A 131 -10.08 -12.66 1.47
C GLU A 131 -10.80 -13.28 2.67
N ARG A 132 -11.82 -14.11 2.44
CA ARG A 132 -12.56 -14.82 3.49
C ARG A 132 -11.68 -15.80 4.25
N LEU A 133 -10.90 -16.62 3.56
CA LEU A 133 -10.01 -17.60 4.15
C LEU A 133 -8.97 -16.96 5.07
N THR A 134 -8.43 -15.81 4.66
CA THR A 134 -7.34 -15.14 5.36
C THR A 134 -7.82 -14.04 6.31
N ALA A 135 -9.13 -13.82 6.46
CA ALA A 135 -9.71 -12.69 7.20
C ALA A 135 -9.26 -12.60 8.67
N ALA A 136 -9.11 -13.76 9.33
CA ALA A 136 -8.72 -13.84 10.74
C ALA A 136 -7.19 -13.81 10.97
N ASN A 137 -6.38 -13.78 9.91
CA ASN A 137 -4.93 -13.71 10.05
C ASN A 137 -4.53 -12.34 10.63
N ALA A 138 -3.58 -12.36 11.58
CA ALA A 138 -3.14 -11.18 12.32
C ALA A 138 -1.71 -10.70 11.94
N GLY A 139 -1.04 -11.41 11.04
CA GLY A 139 0.27 -11.03 10.53
C GLY A 139 0.20 -9.91 9.48
N LEU A 140 1.19 -9.90 8.57
CA LEU A 140 1.23 -8.92 7.47
C LEU A 140 -0.09 -8.90 6.68
N THR A 141 -0.63 -7.72 6.43
CA THR A 141 -1.74 -7.53 5.49
C THR A 141 -1.16 -7.24 4.10
N LEU A 142 -1.31 -8.22 3.19
CA LEU A 142 -0.95 -8.08 1.79
C LEU A 142 -2.13 -7.53 1.00
N THR A 143 -1.97 -6.35 0.43
CA THR A 143 -2.96 -5.73 -0.46
C THR A 143 -2.48 -5.82 -1.91
N ILE A 144 -3.31 -6.38 -2.78
CA ILE A 144 -3.10 -6.39 -4.24
C ILE A 144 -3.99 -5.34 -4.88
N ALA A 145 -3.39 -4.29 -5.43
CA ALA A 145 -4.10 -3.30 -6.24
C ALA A 145 -4.24 -3.84 -7.68
N ALA A 146 -5.45 -4.28 -8.03
CA ALA A 146 -5.78 -4.91 -9.30
C ALA A 146 -6.95 -4.19 -9.96
N ASN A 147 -6.80 -3.76 -11.21
CA ASN A 147 -7.69 -2.82 -11.89
C ASN A 147 -7.93 -1.56 -11.04
N TYR A 148 -6.85 -1.04 -10.46
CA TYR A 148 -6.85 0.09 -9.54
C TYR A 148 -6.32 1.36 -10.22
N GLY A 149 -6.81 2.50 -9.76
CA GLY A 149 -6.27 3.82 -10.05
C GLY A 149 -6.69 4.81 -8.96
N GLY A 150 -5.78 5.64 -8.48
CA GLY A 150 -6.06 6.58 -7.40
C GLY A 150 -7.18 7.59 -7.71
N ARG A 151 -7.28 8.01 -8.98
CA ARG A 151 -8.41 8.85 -9.43
C ARG A 151 -9.75 8.12 -9.32
N TRP A 152 -9.79 6.85 -9.73
CA TRP A 152 -10.97 6.00 -9.57
C TRP A 152 -11.31 5.83 -8.09
N ASP A 153 -10.32 5.60 -7.23
CA ASP A 153 -10.51 5.40 -5.80
C ASP A 153 -11.17 6.61 -5.14
N ILE A 154 -10.69 7.82 -5.44
CA ILE A 154 -11.29 9.07 -4.94
C ILE A 154 -12.74 9.24 -5.45
N LEU A 155 -12.99 9.02 -6.74
CA LEU A 155 -14.31 9.18 -7.32
C LEU A 155 -15.32 8.15 -6.80
N GLN A 156 -14.91 6.88 -6.64
CA GLN A 156 -15.79 5.86 -6.06
C GLN A 156 -16.07 6.13 -4.58
N ALA A 157 -15.06 6.61 -3.83
CA ALA A 157 -15.23 7.00 -2.43
C ALA A 157 -16.25 8.15 -2.29
N LEU A 158 -16.13 9.19 -3.11
CA LEU A 158 -17.09 10.29 -3.14
C LEU A 158 -18.50 9.83 -3.51
N SER A 159 -18.63 8.95 -4.50
CA SER A 159 -19.92 8.41 -4.93
C SER A 159 -20.59 7.60 -3.81
N ARG A 160 -19.82 6.81 -3.07
CA ARG A 160 -20.30 6.05 -1.91
C ARG A 160 -20.70 6.96 -0.75
N LEU A 161 -19.86 7.95 -0.43
CA LEU A 161 -20.18 8.96 0.59
C LEU A 161 -21.48 9.69 0.24
N ALA A 162 -21.65 10.11 -1.03
CA ALA A 162 -22.86 10.80 -1.49
C ALA A 162 -24.13 9.93 -1.38
N HIS A 163 -23.99 8.62 -1.55
CA HIS A 163 -25.09 7.67 -1.41
C HIS A 163 -25.45 7.43 0.06
N ASP A 164 -24.43 7.18 0.90
CA ASP A 164 -24.63 6.76 2.29
C ASP A 164 -24.90 7.94 3.23
N ARG A 165 -24.34 9.12 2.91
CA ARG A 165 -24.41 10.34 3.74
C ARG A 165 -24.56 11.59 2.87
N PRO A 166 -25.67 11.76 2.16
CA PRO A 166 -25.90 12.90 1.27
C PRO A 166 -25.79 14.25 1.99
N GLU A 167 -26.09 14.31 3.30
CA GLU A 167 -25.95 15.51 4.13
C GLU A 167 -24.50 15.99 4.25
N ALA A 168 -23.51 15.10 4.15
CA ALA A 168 -22.10 15.46 4.20
C ALA A 168 -21.64 16.31 3.00
N LEU A 169 -22.42 16.32 1.91
CA LEU A 169 -22.16 17.13 0.72
C LEU A 169 -22.86 18.50 0.75
N ALA A 170 -23.67 18.77 1.75
CA ALA A 170 -24.39 20.05 1.86
C ALA A 170 -23.46 21.22 2.26
N GLY A 171 -22.24 20.95 2.68
CA GLY A 171 -21.22 21.91 3.09
C GLY A 171 -19.85 21.63 2.50
N ALA A 172 -18.81 22.16 3.14
CA ALA A 172 -17.43 21.82 2.76
C ALA A 172 -17.13 20.35 3.11
N LEU A 173 -16.69 19.58 2.12
CA LEU A 173 -16.27 18.20 2.32
C LEU A 173 -14.95 18.17 3.06
N SER A 174 -14.85 17.37 4.15
CA SER A 174 -13.61 17.16 4.90
C SER A 174 -12.92 15.85 4.55
N GLU A 175 -11.64 15.76 4.85
CA GLU A 175 -10.84 14.54 4.68
C GLU A 175 -11.40 13.40 5.54
N GLU A 176 -11.79 13.69 6.78
CA GLU A 176 -12.35 12.72 7.73
C GLU A 176 -13.68 12.11 7.23
N ALA A 177 -14.46 12.87 6.48
CA ALA A 177 -15.70 12.37 5.88
C ALA A 177 -15.44 11.44 4.71
N LEU A 178 -14.40 11.70 3.90
CA LEU A 178 -14.09 10.94 2.69
C LEU A 178 -13.21 9.70 2.95
N THR A 179 -12.20 9.81 3.81
CA THR A 179 -11.20 8.77 4.09
C THR A 179 -11.80 7.38 4.39
N PRO A 180 -12.89 7.22 5.17
CA PRO A 180 -13.50 5.92 5.43
C PRO A 180 -14.03 5.18 4.19
N TYR A 181 -14.25 5.89 3.08
CA TYR A 181 -14.78 5.35 1.82
C TYR A 181 -13.69 4.98 0.81
N LEU A 182 -12.44 5.39 1.04
CA LEU A 182 -11.32 5.00 0.20
C LEU A 182 -11.04 3.49 0.30
N ALA A 183 -10.48 2.93 -0.77
CA ALA A 183 -10.25 1.49 -0.86
C ALA A 183 -9.26 0.96 0.21
N MET A 184 -8.38 1.83 0.74
CA MET A 184 -7.38 1.51 1.77
C MET A 184 -7.76 1.96 3.18
N SER A 185 -9.02 2.28 3.46
CA SER A 185 -9.48 2.79 4.77
C SER A 185 -9.18 1.88 5.97
N TYR A 186 -8.83 0.62 5.76
CA TYR A 186 -8.44 -0.36 6.78
C TYR A 186 -6.95 -0.34 7.14
N ALA A 187 -6.14 0.41 6.43
CA ALA A 187 -4.69 0.46 6.59
C ALA A 187 -4.22 1.89 6.83
N PRO A 188 -3.10 2.10 7.54
CA PRO A 188 -2.45 3.40 7.60
C PRO A 188 -1.92 3.80 6.22
N GLU A 189 -1.64 5.08 6.03
CA GLU A 189 -0.94 5.57 4.85
C GLU A 189 0.42 4.87 4.69
N PRO A 190 0.91 4.67 3.45
CA PRO A 190 2.23 4.11 3.23
C PRO A 190 3.34 5.01 3.82
N ASP A 191 4.27 4.41 4.54
CA ASP A 191 5.47 5.08 4.99
C ASP A 191 6.51 5.16 3.88
N LEU A 192 6.65 4.07 3.13
CA LEU A 192 7.61 3.91 2.05
C LEU A 192 6.92 3.45 0.77
N PHE A 193 7.12 4.21 -0.29
CA PHE A 193 6.80 3.81 -1.65
C PHE A 193 8.08 3.39 -2.37
N ILE A 194 8.05 2.26 -3.07
CA ILE A 194 9.14 1.78 -3.91
C ILE A 194 8.63 1.64 -5.34
N ARG A 195 9.37 2.20 -6.31
CA ARG A 195 9.16 1.89 -7.72
C ARG A 195 10.44 1.34 -8.32
N THR A 196 10.33 0.14 -8.90
CA THR A 196 11.41 -0.53 -9.63
C THR A 196 11.43 -0.10 -11.10
N GLY A 197 12.56 -0.32 -11.78
CA GLY A 197 12.67 -0.13 -13.21
C GLY A 197 13.02 1.27 -13.68
N GLY A 198 13.49 2.17 -12.80
CA GLY A 198 14.10 3.46 -13.16
C GLY A 198 13.11 4.60 -13.50
N GLU A 199 11.82 4.34 -13.52
CA GLU A 199 10.81 5.37 -13.76
C GLU A 199 10.48 6.14 -12.48
N GLN A 200 10.52 7.47 -12.51
CA GLN A 200 10.31 8.35 -11.35
C GLN A 200 8.93 9.03 -11.39
N ARG A 201 7.87 8.25 -11.22
CA ARG A 201 6.47 8.70 -11.14
C ARG A 201 5.60 7.69 -10.41
N VAL A 202 4.49 8.13 -9.83
CA VAL A 202 3.54 7.28 -9.06
C VAL A 202 2.44 6.65 -9.93
N SER A 203 2.32 7.03 -11.19
CA SER A 203 1.43 6.42 -12.21
C SER A 203 0.00 6.14 -11.72
N ASN A 204 -0.66 7.12 -11.12
CA ASN A 204 -2.03 7.01 -10.63
C ASN A 204 -2.21 5.94 -9.52
N PHE A 205 -1.15 5.61 -8.78
CA PHE A 205 -1.18 4.67 -7.65
C PHE A 205 -1.39 5.44 -6.34
N LEU A 206 -2.30 5.01 -5.48
CA LEU A 206 -2.58 5.48 -4.11
C LEU A 206 -2.47 7.01 -3.92
N LEU A 207 -3.05 7.81 -4.86
CA LEU A 207 -2.83 9.27 -4.93
C LEU A 207 -3.18 9.99 -3.63
N TRP A 208 -4.25 9.57 -2.94
CA TRP A 208 -4.66 10.16 -1.66
C TRP A 208 -3.71 9.73 -0.55
N GLN A 209 -3.45 8.44 -0.46
CA GLN A 209 -2.75 7.82 0.66
C GLN A 209 -1.24 8.08 0.68
N MET A 210 -0.66 8.54 -0.46
CA MET A 210 0.78 8.80 -0.56
C MET A 210 1.17 10.26 -0.32
N ALA A 211 0.28 11.08 0.26
CA ALA A 211 0.52 12.52 0.45
C ALA A 211 1.81 12.82 1.26
N TYR A 212 2.15 11.96 2.22
CA TYR A 212 3.33 12.12 3.10
C TYR A 212 4.28 10.92 3.05
N THR A 213 4.19 10.12 1.99
CA THR A 213 4.99 8.90 1.80
C THR A 213 6.41 9.23 1.32
N GLU A 214 7.42 8.58 1.85
CA GLU A 214 8.79 8.64 1.32
C GLU A 214 8.88 7.84 0.01
N LEU A 215 9.39 8.48 -1.07
CA LEU A 215 9.39 7.93 -2.41
C LEU A 215 10.79 7.43 -2.81
N HIS A 216 10.97 6.12 -2.84
CA HIS A 216 12.20 5.46 -3.28
C HIS A 216 12.08 4.92 -4.71
N PHE A 217 12.94 5.40 -5.62
CA PHE A 217 13.02 4.96 -7.00
C PHE A 217 14.32 4.20 -7.24
N THR A 218 14.24 3.02 -7.87
CA THR A 218 15.41 2.19 -8.18
C THR A 218 15.42 1.75 -9.64
N ASP A 219 16.61 1.69 -10.23
CA ASP A 219 16.82 1.19 -11.60
C ASP A 219 16.66 -0.33 -11.70
N THR A 220 16.74 -1.04 -10.58
CA THR A 220 16.54 -2.49 -10.51
C THR A 220 15.20 -2.86 -11.14
N LEU A 221 15.23 -3.77 -12.13
CA LEU A 221 14.00 -4.29 -12.74
C LEU A 221 13.30 -5.25 -11.77
N TRP A 222 11.94 -5.21 -11.69
CA TRP A 222 11.19 -6.00 -10.74
C TRP A 222 11.59 -7.48 -10.63
N PRO A 223 11.83 -8.24 -11.73
CA PRO A 223 12.26 -9.64 -11.62
C PRO A 223 13.61 -9.86 -10.92
N ASP A 224 14.45 -8.83 -10.85
CA ASP A 224 15.76 -8.86 -10.19
C ASP A 224 15.72 -8.13 -8.82
N PHE A 225 14.55 -7.63 -8.38
CA PHE A 225 14.37 -7.00 -7.08
C PHE A 225 14.33 -8.09 -6.01
N ASP A 226 15.45 -8.29 -5.37
CA ASP A 226 15.68 -9.30 -4.35
C ASP A 226 15.66 -8.74 -2.93
N VAL A 227 16.02 -9.58 -1.95
CA VAL A 227 16.08 -9.22 -0.53
C VAL A 227 17.08 -8.09 -0.28
N ALA A 228 18.22 -8.11 -0.96
CA ALA A 228 19.24 -7.07 -0.79
C ALA A 228 18.77 -5.71 -1.31
N ALA A 229 18.02 -5.69 -2.43
CA ALA A 229 17.41 -4.48 -2.95
C ALA A 229 16.32 -3.92 -2.03
N LEU A 230 15.52 -4.80 -1.39
CA LEU A 230 14.55 -4.39 -0.38
C LEU A 230 15.23 -3.82 0.86
N ASP A 231 16.31 -4.45 1.35
CA ASP A 231 17.07 -3.97 2.49
C ASP A 231 17.74 -2.63 2.22
N ALA A 232 18.22 -2.40 0.99
CA ALA A 232 18.73 -1.10 0.57
C ALA A 232 17.65 -0.02 0.59
N ALA A 233 16.42 -0.32 0.17
CA ALA A 233 15.30 0.61 0.25
C ALA A 233 14.92 0.93 1.71
N PHE A 234 14.98 -0.06 2.61
CA PHE A 234 14.72 0.15 4.04
C PHE A 234 15.85 0.94 4.71
N ALA A 235 17.12 0.69 4.33
CA ALA A 235 18.25 1.49 4.79
C ALA A 235 18.09 2.96 4.36
N TRP A 236 17.74 3.20 3.09
CA TRP A 236 17.44 4.53 2.58
C TRP A 236 16.30 5.20 3.34
N TYR A 237 15.21 4.48 3.67
CA TYR A 237 14.07 4.99 4.43
C TYR A 237 14.48 5.43 5.85
N ARG A 238 15.33 4.67 6.54
CA ARG A 238 15.84 5.01 7.88
C ARG A 238 16.61 6.32 7.95
N GLU A 239 17.20 6.73 6.83
CA GLU A 239 17.94 8.00 6.74
C GLU A 239 17.02 9.22 6.52
N ARG A 240 15.71 9.01 6.36
CA ARG A 240 14.73 10.08 6.11
C ARG A 240 14.19 10.65 7.41
N GLU A 241 14.20 11.98 7.54
CA GLU A 241 13.53 12.69 8.62
C GLU A 241 12.10 13.04 8.18
N ARG A 242 11.10 12.37 8.78
CA ARG A 242 9.67 12.58 8.45
C ARG A 242 9.11 13.71 9.32
N ARG A 243 8.90 14.87 8.73
CA ARG A 243 8.54 16.10 9.46
C ARG A 243 7.04 16.35 9.55
N PHE A 244 6.23 15.82 8.64
CA PHE A 244 4.76 16.05 8.57
C PHE A 244 4.40 17.55 8.71
N GLY A 245 5.13 18.41 8.00
CA GLY A 245 4.96 19.86 8.05
C GLY A 245 5.55 20.57 9.27
N ARG A 246 6.27 19.88 10.17
CA ARG A 246 6.97 20.46 11.33
C ARG A 246 8.43 20.79 11.01
N THR A 247 9.08 21.58 11.88
CA THR A 247 10.53 21.78 11.81
C THR A 247 11.27 20.67 12.56
N SER A 248 12.58 20.50 12.30
CA SER A 248 13.42 19.51 13.00
C SER A 248 13.43 19.76 14.51
N GLU A 249 13.52 21.04 14.93
CA GLU A 249 13.50 21.44 16.35
C GLU A 249 12.20 21.04 17.05
N GLN A 250 11.04 21.17 16.37
CA GLN A 250 9.75 20.75 16.92
C GLN A 250 9.64 19.23 17.10
N LEU A 251 10.33 18.44 16.26
CA LEU A 251 10.39 16.98 16.41
C LEU A 251 11.29 16.58 17.59
N GLU A 252 12.43 17.25 17.77
CA GLU A 252 13.32 17.02 18.92
C GLU A 252 12.63 17.35 20.25
N GLU A 253 11.92 18.46 20.34
CA GLU A 253 11.14 18.85 21.52
C GLU A 253 10.05 17.83 21.85
N ALA A 254 9.30 17.35 20.84
CA ALA A 254 8.26 16.33 21.00
C ALA A 254 8.84 14.99 21.52
N SER A 255 9.99 14.57 20.99
CA SER A 255 10.68 13.34 21.42
C SER A 255 11.18 13.44 22.87
N GLN A 256 11.71 14.60 23.28
CA GLN A 256 12.16 14.84 24.66
C GLN A 256 10.99 14.84 25.66
N HIS A 257 9.81 15.32 25.25
CA HIS A 257 8.61 15.31 26.10
C HIS A 257 7.99 13.91 26.22
N ALA A 258 8.04 13.08 25.16
CA ALA A 258 7.58 11.69 25.19
C ALA A 258 8.45 10.83 26.12
N GLY A 259 9.78 11.04 26.14
CA GLY A 259 10.72 10.35 27.04
C GLY A 259 10.61 10.73 28.53
N ARG A 260 9.87 11.79 28.87
CA ARG A 260 9.69 12.27 30.26
C ARG A 260 8.37 11.84 30.90
N ARG A 261 7.59 10.95 30.33
CA ARG A 261 6.42 10.39 31.00
C ARG A 261 6.88 9.50 32.16
N THR A 262 6.95 10.10 33.36
CA THR A 262 7.20 9.44 34.64
C THR A 262 6.16 8.32 34.84
N PRO A 263 6.54 7.12 35.30
CA PRO A 263 5.57 6.10 35.69
C PRO A 263 4.65 6.66 36.78
N LEU A 264 3.36 6.46 36.63
CA LEU A 264 2.39 6.77 37.68
C LEU A 264 2.77 6.02 38.95
N PRO A 265 2.73 6.65 40.15
CA PRO A 265 3.03 5.97 41.40
C PRO A 265 2.02 4.83 41.60
N VAL A 266 2.53 3.63 41.84
CA VAL A 266 1.75 2.47 42.22
C VAL A 266 1.09 2.79 43.58
N PRO A 267 -0.24 2.64 43.75
CA PRO A 267 -0.86 2.77 45.06
C PRO A 267 -0.25 1.74 45.99
N SER A 268 0.35 2.17 47.10
CA SER A 268 0.75 1.29 48.20
C SER A 268 -0.53 0.88 48.91
N ASP A 269 -0.89 -0.39 48.77
CA ASP A 269 -1.88 -1.03 49.63
C ASP A 269 -1.38 -0.98 51.07
N ALA A 270 -2.16 -0.30 51.92
CA ALA A 270 -2.12 -0.37 53.37
C ALA A 270 -3.39 -1.01 53.88
#